data_3b14cc3172ab43f99d95850b888c0307
#
_entry.id   3b14cc3172ab43f99d95850b888c0307
#
_cell.length_a   1.000
_cell.length_b   1.000
_cell.length_c   1.000
_cell.angle_alpha   90.00
_cell.angle_beta   90.00
_cell.angle_gamma   90.00
#
_symmetry.space_group_name_H-M   'P 1'
#
loop_
_entity.id
_entity.type
_entity.pdbx_description
1 polymer ?
#
loop_
_entity_poly.entity_id
_entity_poly.type
_entity_poly.pdbx_seq_one_letter_code
_entity_poly.pdbx_strand_id
1 'polypeptide(L)'
;ANELGFSDVSRENVKIKDIKADSGPVNFIARVLSVFDAKEFTRNDGTIGRVGNLIVGDETGKIKLTLWDSMADLIKVGKIKVGQTLQISGYAKQGYSGVEVNVGNNGVITESEEEIDVVASSQKIKDVKDGMGDLNLIGKVLEVSEIRTFQRKDGSTGKVGSLLLGDATGTIRVTLWDEKTEFLNQIEYGDTVELINAYARENAFSQKVELQVGSRSIIRKSEKEIEYKEKFTPIADISADMNDVNVCGRVLDIGEIRTFEKRDGSTGRVGNLLIGDSTGKIKLTLWDEKTDFLDEIDFDETIEVLHAYS
;
A
#
# COMPACT_ATOMS: atom_id res chain seq x y z
N ALA A 1 25.93 -50.83 -18.97
CA ALA A 1 25.04 -49.72 -19.24
C ALA A 1 23.98 -49.76 -18.14
N ASN A 2 24.13 -48.96 -17.07
CA ASN A 2 23.10 -48.76 -16.05
C ASN A 2 22.49 -47.40 -16.28
N GLU A 3 21.27 -47.39 -16.82
CA GLU A 3 20.40 -46.22 -16.84
C GLU A 3 19.91 -45.99 -15.37
N LEU A 4 20.46 -45.00 -14.72
CA LEU A 4 19.82 -44.42 -13.51
C LEU A 4 18.68 -43.57 -14.01
N GLY A 5 17.48 -44.14 -14.02
CA GLY A 5 16.23 -43.45 -14.22
C GLY A 5 16.04 -42.39 -13.12
N PHE A 6 16.22 -41.13 -13.43
CA PHE A 6 15.62 -40.05 -12.65
C PHE A 6 14.12 -40.16 -12.88
N SER A 7 13.40 -40.74 -11.95
CA SER A 7 11.95 -40.62 -11.92
C SER A 7 11.61 -39.11 -11.77
N ASP A 8 11.02 -38.58 -12.78
CA ASP A 8 10.35 -37.29 -12.81
C ASP A 8 9.14 -37.40 -11.85
N VAL A 9 9.39 -37.32 -10.56
CA VAL A 9 8.34 -37.18 -9.55
C VAL A 9 7.89 -35.76 -9.65
N SER A 10 6.82 -35.52 -10.40
CA SER A 10 6.05 -34.28 -10.31
C SER A 10 5.51 -34.19 -8.88
N ARG A 11 6.31 -33.60 -8.00
CA ARG A 11 5.87 -33.33 -6.64
C ARG A 11 4.77 -32.29 -6.71
N GLU A 12 3.61 -32.60 -6.13
CA GLU A 12 2.52 -31.66 -6.01
C GLU A 12 2.99 -30.35 -5.35
N ASN A 13 2.44 -29.23 -5.80
CA ASN A 13 2.69 -27.96 -5.17
C ASN A 13 2.08 -27.95 -3.77
N VAL A 14 2.88 -27.61 -2.78
CA VAL A 14 2.43 -27.42 -1.40
C VAL A 14 2.13 -25.94 -1.14
N LYS A 15 1.29 -25.67 -0.15
CA LYS A 15 1.02 -24.29 0.30
C LYS A 15 2.08 -23.83 1.31
N ILE A 16 2.37 -22.53 1.33
CA ILE A 16 3.42 -21.96 2.21
C ILE A 16 3.19 -22.30 3.67
N LYS A 17 1.93 -22.29 4.16
CA LYS A 17 1.59 -22.66 5.56
C LYS A 17 2.00 -24.09 5.95
N ASP A 18 2.10 -24.98 4.97
CA ASP A 18 2.39 -26.40 5.17
C ASP A 18 3.89 -26.69 5.08
N ILE A 19 4.72 -25.71 4.67
CA ILE A 19 6.18 -25.82 4.60
C ILE A 19 6.77 -25.72 6.00
N LYS A 20 7.44 -26.80 6.43
CA LYS A 20 8.14 -26.89 7.72
C LYS A 20 9.64 -27.04 7.50
N ALA A 21 10.43 -26.78 8.53
CA ALA A 21 11.88 -26.88 8.47
C ALA A 21 12.38 -28.29 8.08
N ASP A 22 11.62 -29.30 8.38
CA ASP A 22 11.90 -30.73 8.09
C ASP A 22 11.21 -31.25 6.81
N SER A 23 10.49 -30.37 6.08
CA SER A 23 9.82 -30.77 4.82
C SER A 23 10.80 -31.24 3.75
N GLY A 24 12.07 -30.82 3.83
CA GLY A 24 13.09 -31.18 2.86
C GLY A 24 12.84 -30.50 1.50
N PRO A 25 12.88 -31.25 0.37
CA PRO A 25 12.58 -30.70 -0.95
C PRO A 25 11.10 -30.36 -1.08
N VAL A 26 10.79 -29.14 -1.51
CA VAL A 26 9.42 -28.61 -1.68
C VAL A 26 9.25 -27.96 -3.05
N ASN A 27 8.04 -28.10 -3.62
CA ASN A 27 7.58 -27.36 -4.79
C ASN A 27 6.36 -26.52 -4.42
N PHE A 28 6.32 -25.28 -4.83
CA PHE A 28 5.19 -24.40 -4.60
C PHE A 28 5.18 -23.24 -5.59
N ILE A 29 4.03 -22.60 -5.71
CA ILE A 29 3.86 -21.39 -6.53
C ILE A 29 3.62 -20.24 -5.57
N ALA A 30 4.34 -19.13 -5.79
CA ALA A 30 4.22 -17.95 -4.95
C ALA A 30 4.52 -16.67 -5.71
N ARG A 31 3.92 -15.58 -5.26
CA ARG A 31 4.17 -14.24 -5.79
C ARG A 31 5.34 -13.59 -5.08
N VAL A 32 6.22 -12.94 -5.83
CA VAL A 32 7.35 -12.17 -5.29
C VAL A 32 6.84 -10.90 -4.61
N LEU A 33 7.09 -10.76 -3.32
CA LEU A 33 6.67 -9.62 -2.50
C LEU A 33 7.81 -8.63 -2.27
N SER A 34 9.04 -9.12 -2.14
CA SER A 34 10.24 -8.30 -1.97
C SER A 34 11.44 -8.97 -2.61
N VAL A 35 12.31 -8.15 -3.18
CA VAL A 35 13.59 -8.55 -3.76
C VAL A 35 14.68 -7.78 -3.04
N PHE A 36 15.69 -8.48 -2.53
CA PHE A 36 16.86 -7.89 -1.89
C PHE A 36 18.09 -8.08 -2.77
N ASP A 37 18.97 -7.08 -2.83
CA ASP A 37 20.18 -7.14 -3.64
C ASP A 37 21.02 -8.36 -3.35
N ALA A 38 21.50 -9.02 -4.39
CA ALA A 38 22.40 -10.14 -4.27
C ALA A 38 23.79 -9.64 -3.79
N LYS A 39 24.39 -10.38 -2.86
CA LYS A 39 25.70 -10.10 -2.28
C LYS A 39 26.69 -11.19 -2.64
N GLU A 40 27.94 -10.79 -2.82
CA GLU A 40 29.07 -11.71 -2.98
C GLU A 40 29.74 -11.94 -1.63
N PHE A 41 30.24 -13.15 -1.42
CA PHE A 41 31.02 -13.50 -0.24
C PHE A 41 32.11 -14.54 -0.61
N THR A 42 33.20 -14.56 0.17
CA THR A 42 34.27 -15.55 -0.03
C THR A 42 33.96 -16.79 0.79
N ARG A 43 33.96 -17.96 0.13
CA ARG A 43 33.84 -19.24 0.84
C ARG A 43 35.14 -19.65 1.51
N ASN A 44 35.08 -20.63 2.40
CA ASN A 44 36.24 -21.13 3.13
C ASN A 44 37.33 -21.72 2.22
N ASP A 45 36.96 -22.15 1.03
CA ASP A 45 37.88 -22.67 0.00
C ASP A 45 38.48 -21.56 -0.91
N GLY A 46 38.16 -20.28 -0.63
CA GLY A 46 38.62 -19.11 -1.38
C GLY A 46 37.80 -18.81 -2.63
N THR A 47 36.79 -19.60 -2.96
CA THR A 47 35.90 -19.30 -4.09
C THR A 47 34.88 -18.20 -3.74
N ILE A 48 34.39 -17.48 -4.74
CA ILE A 48 33.35 -16.47 -4.57
C ILE A 48 31.99 -17.13 -4.68
N GLY A 49 31.20 -17.00 -3.63
CA GLY A 49 29.80 -17.36 -3.59
C GLY A 49 28.90 -16.13 -3.75
N ARG A 50 27.66 -16.36 -4.19
CA ARG A 50 26.63 -15.32 -4.27
C ARG A 50 25.39 -15.75 -3.52
N VAL A 51 24.76 -14.81 -2.86
CA VAL A 51 23.51 -15.05 -2.13
C VAL A 51 22.56 -13.88 -2.35
N GLY A 52 21.31 -14.19 -2.68
CA GLY A 52 20.24 -13.22 -2.80
C GLY A 52 19.03 -13.69 -2.01
N ASN A 53 18.19 -12.77 -1.60
CA ASN A 53 17.00 -13.10 -0.82
C ASN A 53 15.75 -12.52 -1.50
N LEU A 54 14.65 -13.26 -1.38
CA LEU A 54 13.31 -12.83 -1.76
C LEU A 54 12.38 -13.10 -0.59
N ILE A 55 11.32 -12.30 -0.50
CA ILE A 55 10.11 -12.71 0.22
C ILE A 55 9.07 -13.04 -0.83
N VAL A 56 8.47 -14.21 -0.72
CA VAL A 56 7.38 -14.66 -1.59
C VAL A 56 6.17 -15.03 -0.75
N GLY A 57 4.98 -14.97 -1.35
CA GLY A 57 3.74 -15.29 -0.66
C GLY A 57 2.74 -16.00 -1.56
N ASP A 58 1.88 -16.80 -0.94
CA ASP A 58 0.66 -17.34 -1.51
C ASP A 58 -0.55 -16.92 -0.66
N GLU A 59 -1.72 -17.45 -0.94
CA GLU A 59 -2.94 -17.19 -0.17
C GLU A 59 -2.91 -17.70 1.28
N THR A 60 -1.87 -18.44 1.67
CA THR A 60 -1.75 -19.05 3.00
C THR A 60 -0.68 -18.43 3.89
N GLY A 61 0.27 -17.70 3.29
CA GLY A 61 1.33 -17.07 4.07
C GLY A 61 2.48 -16.50 3.23
N LYS A 62 3.55 -16.17 3.92
CA LYS A 62 4.80 -15.67 3.34
C LYS A 62 5.96 -16.52 3.77
N ILE A 63 6.98 -16.66 2.91
CA ILE A 63 8.22 -17.36 3.23
C ILE A 63 9.41 -16.68 2.58
N LYS A 64 10.56 -16.74 3.25
CA LYS A 64 11.82 -16.25 2.71
C LYS A 64 12.43 -17.31 1.79
N LEU A 65 12.85 -16.87 0.60
CA LEU A 65 13.72 -17.64 -0.27
C LEU A 65 15.15 -17.12 -0.15
N THR A 66 16.09 -18.04 -0.03
CA THR A 66 17.52 -17.77 -0.13
C THR A 66 18.07 -18.40 -1.41
N LEU A 67 18.46 -17.56 -2.35
CA LEU A 67 18.98 -17.95 -3.66
C LEU A 67 20.50 -18.01 -3.61
N TRP A 68 21.09 -19.06 -4.15
CA TRP A 68 22.52 -19.26 -4.14
C TRP A 68 23.10 -19.30 -5.55
N ASP A 69 24.26 -18.67 -5.72
CA ASP A 69 25.09 -18.66 -6.93
C ASP A 69 24.31 -18.28 -8.21
N SER A 70 24.15 -19.20 -9.15
CA SER A 70 23.43 -18.93 -10.42
C SER A 70 21.98 -18.48 -10.20
N MET A 71 21.32 -18.94 -9.12
CA MET A 71 19.98 -18.49 -8.78
C MET A 71 19.98 -17.06 -8.24
N ALA A 72 21.00 -16.66 -7.48
CA ALA A 72 21.16 -15.26 -7.04
C ALA A 72 21.43 -14.30 -8.21
N ASP A 73 22.06 -14.78 -9.29
CA ASP A 73 22.27 -13.99 -10.50
C ASP A 73 20.95 -13.57 -11.17
N LEU A 74 19.86 -14.32 -11.02
CA LEU A 74 18.55 -13.95 -11.55
C LEU A 74 18.06 -12.59 -10.98
N ILE A 75 18.42 -12.29 -9.73
CA ILE A 75 18.16 -10.98 -9.13
C ILE A 75 19.06 -9.91 -9.78
N LYS A 76 20.36 -10.19 -9.89
CA LYS A 76 21.35 -9.25 -10.41
C LYS A 76 21.05 -8.79 -11.85
N VAL A 77 20.55 -9.73 -12.68
CA VAL A 77 20.18 -9.44 -14.07
C VAL A 77 18.73 -8.95 -14.23
N GLY A 78 18.00 -8.72 -13.12
CA GLY A 78 16.63 -8.19 -13.14
C GLY A 78 15.58 -9.14 -13.70
N LYS A 79 15.85 -10.44 -13.76
CA LYS A 79 14.86 -11.45 -14.19
C LYS A 79 13.79 -11.74 -13.16
N ILE A 80 14.07 -11.49 -11.88
CA ILE A 80 13.08 -11.59 -10.81
C ILE A 80 12.65 -10.20 -10.39
N LYS A 81 11.35 -9.93 -10.44
CA LYS A 81 10.75 -8.64 -10.09
C LYS A 81 9.64 -8.82 -9.08
N VAL A 82 9.45 -7.80 -8.25
CA VAL A 82 8.29 -7.72 -7.35
C VAL A 82 7.00 -7.78 -8.17
N GLY A 83 6.05 -8.61 -7.71
CA GLY A 83 4.77 -8.83 -8.39
C GLY A 83 4.71 -10.05 -9.31
N GLN A 84 5.84 -10.60 -9.77
CA GLN A 84 5.84 -11.83 -10.56
C GLN A 84 5.38 -13.04 -9.74
N THR A 85 4.65 -13.94 -10.38
CA THR A 85 4.37 -15.27 -9.82
C THR A 85 5.41 -16.25 -10.31
N LEU A 86 5.99 -17.02 -9.38
CA LEU A 86 7.06 -17.98 -9.66
C LEU A 86 6.66 -19.38 -9.22
N GLN A 87 6.94 -20.37 -10.06
CA GLN A 87 7.03 -21.78 -9.71
C GLN A 87 8.41 -21.99 -9.11
N ILE A 88 8.47 -22.50 -7.87
CA ILE A 88 9.68 -22.62 -7.09
C ILE A 88 9.89 -24.07 -6.66
N SER A 89 11.10 -24.59 -6.89
CA SER A 89 11.56 -25.86 -6.37
C SER A 89 12.82 -25.62 -5.53
N GLY A 90 12.76 -25.94 -4.24
CA GLY A 90 13.85 -25.66 -3.31
C GLY A 90 13.86 -26.60 -2.12
N TYR A 91 14.70 -26.31 -1.14
CA TYR A 91 14.88 -27.12 0.07
C TYR A 91 14.51 -26.30 1.30
N ALA A 92 13.49 -26.75 2.04
CA ALA A 92 13.05 -26.12 3.28
C ALA A 92 14.03 -26.42 4.42
N LYS A 93 14.35 -25.41 5.22
CA LYS A 93 15.18 -25.55 6.43
C LYS A 93 14.83 -24.51 7.48
N GLN A 94 15.32 -24.71 8.70
CA GLN A 94 15.28 -23.69 9.75
C GLN A 94 16.31 -22.60 9.43
N GLY A 95 15.85 -21.37 9.25
CA GLY A 95 16.66 -20.17 9.14
C GLY A 95 16.72 -19.42 10.48
N TYR A 96 17.41 -18.26 10.47
CA TYR A 96 17.58 -17.41 11.67
C TYR A 96 16.24 -16.82 12.16
N SER A 97 15.36 -16.43 11.22
CA SER A 97 14.09 -15.75 11.51
C SER A 97 12.86 -16.65 11.30
N GLY A 98 13.04 -17.96 11.22
CA GLY A 98 11.95 -18.90 10.94
C GLY A 98 12.30 -19.87 9.81
N VAL A 99 11.30 -20.57 9.30
CA VAL A 99 11.46 -21.48 8.15
C VAL A 99 11.77 -20.68 6.90
N GLU A 100 12.75 -21.12 6.13
CA GLU A 100 13.11 -20.57 4.82
C GLU A 100 13.30 -21.67 3.77
N VAL A 101 13.17 -21.31 2.50
CA VAL A 101 13.47 -22.24 1.39
C VAL A 101 14.74 -21.78 0.67
N ASN A 102 15.68 -22.70 0.54
CA ASN A 102 16.93 -22.48 -0.17
C ASN A 102 16.83 -23.02 -1.58
N VAL A 103 17.22 -22.20 -2.55
CA VAL A 103 17.27 -22.54 -3.97
C VAL A 103 18.70 -22.37 -4.45
N GLY A 104 19.36 -23.50 -4.66
CA GLY A 104 20.71 -23.59 -5.21
C GLY A 104 20.70 -24.15 -6.62
N ASN A 105 21.84 -24.65 -7.09
CA ASN A 105 22.02 -25.16 -8.46
C ASN A 105 21.06 -26.31 -8.85
N ASN A 106 20.56 -27.07 -7.88
CA ASN A 106 19.59 -28.14 -8.12
C ASN A 106 18.13 -27.68 -7.93
N GLY A 107 17.92 -26.42 -7.60
CA GLY A 107 16.59 -25.83 -7.50
C GLY A 107 16.11 -25.29 -8.84
N VAL A 108 14.83 -24.98 -8.91
CA VAL A 108 14.21 -24.42 -10.12
C VAL A 108 13.43 -23.18 -9.74
N ILE A 109 13.56 -22.14 -10.54
CA ILE A 109 12.70 -20.95 -10.52
C ILE A 109 12.28 -20.68 -11.96
N THR A 110 10.98 -20.72 -12.22
CA THR A 110 10.38 -20.35 -13.50
C THR A 110 9.21 -19.40 -13.27
N GLU A 111 8.91 -18.58 -14.25
CA GLU A 111 7.71 -17.74 -14.21
C GLU A 111 6.46 -18.62 -14.36
N SER A 112 5.43 -18.30 -13.61
CA SER A 112 4.12 -18.94 -13.66
C SER A 112 3.06 -17.92 -14.08
N GLU A 113 2.13 -18.33 -14.94
CA GLU A 113 0.98 -17.54 -15.34
C GLU A 113 -0.18 -17.62 -14.33
N GLU A 114 -0.04 -18.42 -13.27
CA GLU A 114 -1.08 -18.51 -12.24
C GLU A 114 -1.22 -17.18 -11.50
N GLU A 115 -2.45 -16.68 -11.44
CA GLU A 115 -2.79 -15.58 -10.55
C GLU A 115 -2.87 -16.09 -9.12
N ILE A 116 -1.91 -15.71 -8.30
CA ILE A 116 -1.94 -15.99 -6.86
C ILE A 116 -2.45 -14.75 -6.14
N ASP A 117 -3.62 -14.89 -5.52
CA ASP A 117 -4.06 -13.98 -4.49
C ASP A 117 -3.23 -14.21 -3.24
N VAL A 118 -2.22 -13.40 -3.05
CA VAL A 118 -1.51 -13.41 -1.77
C VAL A 118 -2.48 -12.85 -0.74
N VAL A 119 -3.11 -13.71 0.02
CA VAL A 119 -3.73 -13.33 1.28
C VAL A 119 -2.59 -13.12 2.29
N ALA A 120 -1.87 -12.06 2.08
CA ALA A 120 -1.23 -11.43 3.20
C ALA A 120 -2.36 -11.15 4.20
N SER A 121 -2.24 -11.63 5.42
CA SER A 121 -3.13 -11.21 6.51
C SER A 121 -3.14 -9.68 6.50
N SER A 122 -4.20 -9.12 5.91
CA SER A 122 -4.34 -7.69 5.81
C SER A 122 -4.46 -7.16 7.23
N GLN A 123 -3.49 -6.36 7.67
CA GLN A 123 -3.58 -5.66 8.94
C GLN A 123 -4.74 -4.66 8.85
N LYS A 124 -5.43 -4.51 9.96
CA LYS A 124 -6.43 -3.46 10.11
C LYS A 124 -5.75 -2.12 10.35
N ILE A 125 -6.30 -1.06 9.79
CA ILE A 125 -5.72 0.29 9.91
C ILE A 125 -5.48 0.68 11.37
N LYS A 126 -6.43 0.36 12.28
CA LYS A 126 -6.31 0.66 13.72
C LYS A 126 -5.11 0.00 14.42
N ASP A 127 -4.58 -1.09 13.86
CA ASP A 127 -3.49 -1.86 14.46
C ASP A 127 -2.11 -1.41 13.95
N VAL A 128 -2.07 -0.48 12.97
CA VAL A 128 -0.84 0.07 12.40
C VAL A 128 -0.19 1.03 13.40
N LYS A 129 1.10 0.82 13.66
CA LYS A 129 1.91 1.65 14.57
C LYS A 129 3.19 2.11 13.89
N ASP A 130 3.74 3.21 14.39
CA ASP A 130 5.04 3.71 13.93
C ASP A 130 6.12 2.64 13.98
N GLY A 131 6.98 2.62 12.96
CA GLY A 131 8.10 1.68 12.83
C GLY A 131 7.73 0.28 12.34
N MET A 132 6.44 -0.04 12.12
CA MET A 132 6.05 -1.34 11.57
C MET A 132 6.43 -1.43 10.09
N GLY A 133 7.04 -2.54 9.70
CA GLY A 133 7.39 -2.88 8.30
C GLY A 133 6.59 -4.08 7.80
N ASP A 134 6.79 -4.43 6.53
CA ASP A 134 6.14 -5.56 5.84
C ASP A 134 4.61 -5.57 5.96
N LEU A 135 4.03 -4.37 6.05
CA LEU A 135 2.60 -4.18 6.23
C LEU A 135 1.85 -4.46 4.93
N ASN A 136 0.77 -5.23 5.06
CA ASN A 136 -0.18 -5.43 3.97
C ASN A 136 -1.54 -4.92 4.43
N LEU A 137 -2.14 -4.06 3.64
CA LEU A 137 -3.44 -3.49 3.91
C LEU A 137 -4.30 -3.53 2.65
N ILE A 138 -5.58 -3.57 2.87
CA ILE A 138 -6.58 -3.32 1.84
C ILE A 138 -7.52 -2.25 2.35
N GLY A 139 -7.80 -1.25 1.52
CA GLY A 139 -8.62 -0.12 1.92
C GLY A 139 -9.34 0.52 0.75
N LYS A 140 -10.40 1.26 1.04
CA LYS A 140 -11.10 2.11 0.09
C LYS A 140 -10.38 3.45 -0.05
N VAL A 141 -10.24 3.93 -1.27
CA VAL A 141 -9.68 5.26 -1.57
C VAL A 141 -10.70 6.33 -1.19
N LEU A 142 -10.32 7.21 -0.28
CA LEU A 142 -11.16 8.30 0.21
C LEU A 142 -10.70 9.67 -0.29
N GLU A 143 -9.42 9.81 -0.62
CA GLU A 143 -8.82 11.03 -1.16
C GLU A 143 -7.61 10.66 -2.01
N VAL A 144 -7.38 11.39 -3.09
CA VAL A 144 -6.17 11.29 -3.92
C VAL A 144 -5.56 12.69 -4.05
N SER A 145 -4.29 12.85 -3.68
CA SER A 145 -3.59 14.13 -3.82
C SER A 145 -2.97 14.29 -5.21
N GLU A 146 -2.69 15.52 -5.58
CA GLU A 146 -1.83 15.82 -6.71
C GLU A 146 -0.41 15.30 -6.50
N ILE A 147 0.26 14.93 -7.61
CA ILE A 147 1.66 14.53 -7.61
C ILE A 147 2.53 15.78 -7.60
N ARG A 148 3.44 15.87 -6.62
CA ARG A 148 4.39 16.98 -6.48
C ARG A 148 5.82 16.52 -6.74
N THR A 149 6.62 17.38 -7.28
CA THR A 149 8.07 17.19 -7.45
C THR A 149 8.84 17.95 -6.39
N PHE A 150 9.97 17.39 -5.96
CA PHE A 150 10.87 18.05 -5.02
C PHE A 150 12.34 17.74 -5.35
N GLN A 151 13.23 18.62 -4.92
CA GLN A 151 14.68 18.41 -5.04
C GLN A 151 15.22 17.61 -3.86
N ARG A 152 15.97 16.54 -4.14
CA ARG A 152 16.70 15.79 -3.11
C ARG A 152 18.03 16.46 -2.75
N LYS A 153 18.60 16.07 -1.63
CA LYS A 153 19.89 16.60 -1.15
C LYS A 153 21.05 16.31 -2.11
N ASP A 154 20.95 15.26 -2.92
CA ASP A 154 21.93 14.89 -3.95
C ASP A 154 21.70 15.62 -5.29
N GLY A 155 20.74 16.54 -5.36
CA GLY A 155 20.40 17.31 -6.56
C GLY A 155 19.46 16.60 -7.53
N SER A 156 19.08 15.33 -7.29
CA SER A 156 18.11 14.64 -8.10
C SER A 156 16.68 15.12 -7.81
N THR A 157 15.77 14.94 -8.78
CA THR A 157 14.35 15.26 -8.61
C THR A 157 13.59 14.01 -8.15
N GLY A 158 12.82 14.14 -7.08
CA GLY A 158 11.89 13.13 -6.61
C GLY A 158 10.44 13.51 -6.91
N LYS A 159 9.57 12.50 -6.92
CA LYS A 159 8.12 12.68 -6.97
C LYS A 159 7.49 12.18 -5.66
N VAL A 160 6.45 12.83 -5.21
CA VAL A 160 5.65 12.40 -4.05
C VAL A 160 4.18 12.73 -4.29
N GLY A 161 3.32 11.82 -3.88
CA GLY A 161 1.89 12.02 -3.83
C GLY A 161 1.30 11.12 -2.76
N SER A 162 0.07 11.32 -2.39
CA SER A 162 -0.57 10.55 -1.33
C SER A 162 -2.00 10.21 -1.67
N LEU A 163 -2.50 9.20 -1.01
CA LEU A 163 -3.93 8.89 -0.97
C LEU A 163 -4.34 8.64 0.48
N LEU A 164 -5.62 8.79 0.79
CA LEU A 164 -6.20 8.39 2.05
C LEU A 164 -6.92 7.07 1.84
N LEU A 165 -6.59 6.06 2.64
CA LEU A 165 -7.27 4.76 2.66
C LEU A 165 -8.13 4.61 3.90
N GLY A 166 -9.32 4.03 3.74
CA GLY A 166 -10.21 3.64 4.83
C GLY A 166 -10.55 2.16 4.84
N ASP A 167 -10.65 1.58 6.03
CA ASP A 167 -11.26 0.28 6.27
C ASP A 167 -12.32 0.40 7.38
N ALA A 168 -12.99 -0.70 7.75
CA ALA A 168 -13.99 -0.70 8.83
C ALA A 168 -13.45 -0.21 10.19
N THR A 169 -12.14 0.00 10.34
CA THR A 169 -11.49 0.31 11.63
C THR A 169 -10.95 1.73 11.71
N GLY A 170 -10.80 2.43 10.59
CA GLY A 170 -10.30 3.80 10.54
C GLY A 170 -9.76 4.20 9.18
N THR A 171 -9.02 5.30 9.17
CA THR A 171 -8.37 5.85 7.97
C THR A 171 -6.86 5.97 8.17
N ILE A 172 -6.09 5.90 7.09
CA ILE A 172 -4.64 6.09 7.11
C ILE A 172 -4.17 6.74 5.81
N ARG A 173 -3.29 7.75 5.92
CA ARG A 173 -2.64 8.34 4.76
C ARG A 173 -1.53 7.44 4.26
N VAL A 174 -1.47 7.30 2.94
CA VAL A 174 -0.46 6.50 2.24
C VAL A 174 0.34 7.43 1.34
N THR A 175 1.63 7.55 1.59
CA THR A 175 2.55 8.36 0.80
C THR A 175 3.27 7.49 -0.22
N LEU A 176 3.17 7.85 -1.49
CA LEU A 176 3.80 7.18 -2.63
C LEU A 176 5.01 7.98 -3.10
N TRP A 177 6.09 7.28 -3.43
CA TRP A 177 7.35 7.86 -3.84
C TRP A 177 7.72 7.44 -5.27
N ASP A 178 8.25 8.39 -6.02
CA ASP A 178 8.86 8.21 -7.35
C ASP A 178 7.92 7.51 -8.35
N GLU A 179 8.34 6.38 -8.92
CA GLU A 179 7.53 5.63 -9.89
C GLU A 179 6.17 5.17 -9.33
N LYS A 180 6.05 5.02 -8.01
CA LYS A 180 4.78 4.61 -7.40
C LYS A 180 3.71 5.70 -7.47
N THR A 181 4.11 6.96 -7.63
CA THR A 181 3.15 8.07 -7.76
C THR A 181 2.28 7.96 -9.01
N GLU A 182 2.77 7.31 -10.08
CA GLU A 182 2.01 7.12 -11.32
C GLU A 182 0.71 6.31 -11.10
N PHE A 183 0.65 5.53 -10.02
CA PHE A 183 -0.56 4.80 -9.65
C PHE A 183 -1.72 5.73 -9.27
N LEU A 184 -1.44 6.93 -8.75
CA LEU A 184 -2.46 7.91 -8.37
C LEU A 184 -3.31 8.37 -9.57
N ASN A 185 -2.75 8.33 -10.79
CA ASN A 185 -3.47 8.66 -12.02
C ASN A 185 -4.46 7.57 -12.47
N GLN A 186 -4.43 6.40 -11.82
CA GLN A 186 -5.22 5.23 -12.20
C GLN A 186 -6.37 4.95 -11.23
N ILE A 187 -6.44 5.70 -10.14
CA ILE A 187 -7.43 5.48 -9.07
C ILE A 187 -8.27 6.72 -8.83
N GLU A 188 -9.47 6.48 -8.32
CA GLU A 188 -10.42 7.52 -7.94
C GLU A 188 -11.08 7.19 -6.59
N TYR A 189 -11.84 8.13 -6.07
CA TYR A 189 -12.64 7.93 -4.85
C TYR A 189 -13.52 6.68 -4.97
N GLY A 190 -13.53 5.85 -3.93
CA GLY A 190 -14.33 4.63 -3.86
C GLY A 190 -13.64 3.38 -4.40
N ASP A 191 -12.53 3.49 -5.14
CA ASP A 191 -11.73 2.34 -5.55
C ASP A 191 -11.21 1.57 -4.33
N THR A 192 -11.09 0.26 -4.45
CA THR A 192 -10.39 -0.55 -3.45
C THR A 192 -8.95 -0.75 -3.87
N VAL A 193 -8.02 -0.50 -2.95
CA VAL A 193 -6.58 -0.63 -3.16
C VAL A 193 -5.96 -1.60 -2.17
N GLU A 194 -5.08 -2.45 -2.67
CA GLU A 194 -4.27 -3.36 -1.88
C GLU A 194 -2.82 -2.86 -1.84
N LEU A 195 -2.28 -2.76 -0.63
CA LEU A 195 -0.88 -2.46 -0.34
C LEU A 195 -0.19 -3.72 0.16
N ILE A 196 1.00 -4.00 -0.36
CA ILE A 196 1.84 -5.10 0.09
C ILE A 196 3.22 -4.55 0.40
N ASN A 197 3.76 -4.94 1.55
CA ASN A 197 5.09 -4.53 2.01
C ASN A 197 5.22 -3.01 2.15
N ALA A 198 4.21 -2.35 2.72
CA ALA A 198 4.30 -0.96 3.12
C ALA A 198 5.03 -0.82 4.47
N TYR A 199 5.50 0.39 4.74
CA TYR A 199 6.18 0.74 5.98
C TYR A 199 5.43 1.87 6.69
N ALA A 200 5.18 1.72 7.99
CA ALA A 200 4.53 2.75 8.79
C ALA A 200 5.55 3.69 9.41
N ARG A 201 5.31 4.99 9.30
CA ARG A 201 6.14 6.04 9.88
C ARG A 201 5.30 7.20 10.38
N GLU A 202 5.62 7.70 11.57
CA GLU A 202 5.03 8.92 12.08
C GLU A 202 5.50 10.13 11.26
N ASN A 203 4.55 10.93 10.82
CA ASN A 203 4.80 12.20 10.14
C ASN A 203 5.12 13.27 11.18
N ALA A 204 6.31 13.89 11.08
CA ALA A 204 6.78 14.87 12.05
C ALA A 204 5.91 16.14 12.16
N PHE A 205 5.14 16.47 11.13
CA PHE A 205 4.27 17.66 11.14
C PHE A 205 2.88 17.36 11.68
N SER A 206 2.25 16.27 11.20
CA SER A 206 0.91 15.90 11.62
C SER A 206 0.87 15.08 12.91
N GLN A 207 2.00 14.53 13.34
CA GLN A 207 2.13 13.56 14.44
C GLN A 207 1.21 12.34 14.28
N LYS A 208 0.78 12.08 13.04
CA LYS A 208 -0.02 10.91 12.69
C LYS A 208 0.87 9.85 12.02
N VAL A 209 0.56 8.58 12.27
CA VAL A 209 1.20 7.46 11.58
C VAL A 209 0.69 7.40 10.14
N GLU A 210 1.58 7.34 9.18
CA GLU A 210 1.31 7.23 7.75
C GLU A 210 2.01 5.98 7.17
N LEU A 211 1.47 5.44 6.09
CA LEU A 211 2.13 4.39 5.34
C LEU A 211 3.02 4.98 4.25
N GLN A 212 4.18 4.39 4.06
CA GLN A 212 5.13 4.74 3.01
C GLN A 212 5.20 3.61 1.99
N VAL A 213 5.01 3.95 0.72
CA VAL A 213 5.05 3.03 -0.43
C VAL A 213 6.17 3.45 -1.36
N GLY A 214 7.24 2.68 -1.38
CA GLY A 214 8.43 2.91 -2.20
C GLY A 214 8.71 1.75 -3.16
N SER A 215 9.93 1.69 -3.71
CA SER A 215 10.35 0.73 -4.74
C SER A 215 10.12 -0.75 -4.35
N ARG A 216 10.19 -1.07 -3.05
CA ARG A 216 10.00 -2.45 -2.54
C ARG A 216 8.55 -2.81 -2.22
N SER A 217 7.64 -1.85 -2.30
CA SER A 217 6.22 -2.05 -2.01
C SER A 217 5.44 -2.32 -3.30
N ILE A 218 4.32 -3.03 -3.18
CA ILE A 218 3.32 -3.18 -4.24
C ILE A 218 2.09 -2.36 -3.84
N ILE A 219 1.54 -1.64 -4.82
CA ILE A 219 0.24 -1.01 -4.74
C ILE A 219 -0.54 -1.39 -6.00
N ARG A 220 -1.80 -1.81 -5.83
CA ARG A 220 -2.66 -2.21 -6.95
C ARG A 220 -4.13 -2.02 -6.64
N LYS A 221 -4.96 -1.86 -7.68
CA LYS A 221 -6.42 -1.99 -7.54
C LYS A 221 -6.79 -3.41 -7.12
N SER A 222 -7.86 -3.53 -6.35
CA SER A 222 -8.43 -4.80 -5.90
C SER A 222 -9.91 -4.81 -6.18
N GLU A 223 -10.43 -5.93 -6.67
CA GLU A 223 -11.86 -6.15 -6.85
C GLU A 223 -12.56 -6.62 -5.57
N LYS A 224 -11.80 -6.77 -4.47
CA LYS A 224 -12.37 -7.17 -3.18
C LYS A 224 -13.27 -6.06 -2.65
N GLU A 225 -14.50 -6.38 -2.37
CA GLU A 225 -15.38 -5.48 -1.63
C GLU A 225 -14.91 -5.41 -0.17
N ILE A 226 -14.72 -4.19 0.32
CA ILE A 226 -14.45 -3.93 1.72
C ILE A 226 -15.52 -3.01 2.29
N GLU A 227 -15.94 -3.30 3.50
CA GLU A 227 -16.81 -2.39 4.22
C GLU A 227 -16.00 -1.20 4.71
N TYR A 228 -16.39 -0.02 4.25
CA TYR A 228 -16.01 1.26 4.82
C TYR A 228 -17.29 2.08 4.97
N LYS A 229 -17.52 2.58 6.17
CA LYS A 229 -18.62 3.53 6.44
C LYS A 229 -17.99 4.80 6.97
N GLU A 230 -18.27 5.89 6.29
CA GLU A 230 -17.94 7.20 6.81
C GLU A 230 -18.51 7.36 8.21
N LYS A 231 -17.67 7.82 9.12
CA LYS A 231 -18.13 8.23 10.45
C LYS A 231 -18.35 9.72 10.43
N PHE A 232 -19.60 10.12 10.53
CA PHE A 232 -19.96 11.52 10.64
C PHE A 232 -19.94 11.95 12.10
N THR A 233 -19.31 13.10 12.35
CA THR A 233 -19.29 13.75 13.65
C THR A 233 -20.59 14.53 13.80
N PRO A 234 -21.37 14.31 14.88
CA PRO A 234 -22.52 15.16 15.21
C PRO A 234 -22.09 16.63 15.28
N ILE A 235 -22.88 17.52 14.71
CA ILE A 235 -22.52 18.96 14.66
C ILE A 235 -22.25 19.53 16.05
N ALA A 236 -23.00 19.09 17.07
CA ALA A 236 -22.80 19.51 18.45
C ALA A 236 -21.44 19.10 19.06
N ASP A 237 -20.80 18.08 18.50
CA ASP A 237 -19.50 17.58 18.97
C ASP A 237 -18.31 18.21 18.24
N ILE A 238 -18.56 19.05 17.22
CA ILE A 238 -17.52 19.75 16.49
C ILE A 238 -17.02 20.94 17.33
N SER A 239 -15.74 20.93 17.66
CA SER A 239 -15.05 22.00 18.39
C SER A 239 -13.96 22.63 17.53
N ALA A 240 -13.45 23.79 17.95
CA ALA A 240 -12.33 24.44 17.26
C ALA A 240 -11.07 23.56 17.20
N ASP A 241 -10.27 23.76 16.16
CA ASP A 241 -8.99 23.07 15.91
C ASP A 241 -9.10 21.56 15.65
N MET A 242 -10.29 21.06 15.32
CA MET A 242 -10.43 19.69 14.84
C MET A 242 -9.96 19.59 13.39
N ASN A 243 -9.21 18.54 13.09
CA ASN A 243 -8.79 18.20 11.73
C ASN A 243 -9.44 16.89 11.31
N ASP A 244 -9.75 16.77 10.02
CA ASP A 244 -10.31 15.55 9.45
C ASP A 244 -11.73 15.25 9.98
N VAL A 245 -12.59 16.26 9.93
CA VAL A 245 -14.00 16.18 10.37
C VAL A 245 -14.88 15.81 9.19
N ASN A 246 -15.64 14.74 9.34
CA ASN A 246 -16.71 14.39 8.41
C ASN A 246 -18.05 14.79 9.06
N VAL A 247 -18.87 15.54 8.35
CA VAL A 247 -20.18 15.97 8.81
C VAL A 247 -21.22 15.74 7.71
N CYS A 248 -22.38 15.21 8.12
CA CYS A 248 -23.54 15.08 7.25
C CYS A 248 -24.63 16.00 7.79
N GLY A 249 -25.20 16.82 6.92
CA GLY A 249 -26.20 17.79 7.34
C GLY A 249 -27.11 18.22 6.21
N ARG A 250 -28.28 18.75 6.61
CA ARG A 250 -29.24 19.33 5.69
C ARG A 250 -28.89 20.79 5.42
N VAL A 251 -28.95 21.23 4.20
CA VAL A 251 -28.73 22.63 3.79
C VAL A 251 -29.86 23.51 4.32
N LEU A 252 -29.50 24.47 5.15
CA LEU A 252 -30.43 25.41 5.79
C LEU A 252 -30.34 26.83 5.23
N ASP A 253 -29.20 27.19 4.63
CA ASP A 253 -29.00 28.48 3.97
C ASP A 253 -27.79 28.42 3.04
N ILE A 254 -27.86 29.12 1.92
CA ILE A 254 -26.80 29.20 0.92
C ILE A 254 -26.42 30.67 0.76
N GLY A 255 -25.18 31.00 1.12
CA GLY A 255 -24.66 32.34 1.04
C GLY A 255 -24.11 32.69 -0.33
N GLU A 256 -23.96 33.97 -0.60
CA GLU A 256 -23.38 34.47 -1.84
C GLU A 256 -21.89 34.22 -1.94
N ILE A 257 -21.39 33.93 -3.15
CA ILE A 257 -19.97 33.82 -3.45
C ILE A 257 -19.37 35.24 -3.53
N ARG A 258 -18.29 35.47 -2.80
CA ARG A 258 -17.53 36.71 -2.80
C ARG A 258 -16.11 36.49 -3.31
N THR A 259 -15.56 37.46 -4.00
CA THR A 259 -14.17 37.49 -4.44
C THR A 259 -13.33 38.37 -3.51
N PHE A 260 -12.08 37.99 -3.33
CA PHE A 260 -11.09 38.77 -2.58
C PHE A 260 -9.70 38.64 -3.23
N GLU A 261 -8.84 39.61 -2.95
CA GLU A 261 -7.45 39.57 -3.40
C GLU A 261 -6.59 38.79 -2.39
N LYS A 262 -5.85 37.75 -2.86
CA LYS A 262 -4.89 37.00 -2.08
C LYS A 262 -3.58 37.78 -1.89
N ARG A 263 -2.75 37.38 -0.93
CA ARG A 263 -1.45 38.04 -0.64
C ARG A 263 -0.45 38.01 -1.80
N ASP A 264 -0.61 37.07 -2.71
CA ASP A 264 0.20 36.92 -3.93
C ASP A 264 -0.34 37.70 -5.12
N GLY A 265 -1.41 38.50 -4.92
CA GLY A 265 -2.08 39.29 -5.95
C GLY A 265 -3.08 38.53 -6.82
N SER A 266 -3.26 37.23 -6.59
CA SER A 266 -4.30 36.44 -7.29
C SER A 266 -5.67 36.66 -6.66
N THR A 267 -6.73 36.38 -7.44
CA THR A 267 -8.12 36.48 -6.95
C THR A 267 -8.54 35.15 -6.30
N GLY A 268 -8.99 35.22 -5.06
CA GLY A 268 -9.63 34.13 -4.38
C GLY A 268 -11.16 34.26 -4.37
N ARG A 269 -11.84 33.15 -4.11
CA ARG A 269 -13.31 33.08 -3.96
C ARG A 269 -13.64 32.47 -2.60
N VAL A 270 -14.70 32.93 -1.97
CA VAL A 270 -15.21 32.40 -0.72
C VAL A 270 -16.74 32.40 -0.74
N GLY A 271 -17.33 31.33 -0.28
CA GLY A 271 -18.77 31.21 -0.08
C GLY A 271 -19.09 30.44 1.19
N ASN A 272 -20.29 30.62 1.69
CA ASN A 272 -20.70 29.99 2.95
C ASN A 272 -22.00 29.21 2.74
N LEU A 273 -22.10 28.13 3.50
CA LEU A 273 -23.26 27.28 3.57
C LEU A 273 -23.61 27.07 5.04
N LEU A 274 -24.86 27.15 5.42
CA LEU A 274 -25.33 26.73 6.75
C LEU A 274 -25.93 25.34 6.62
N ILE A 275 -25.39 24.39 7.37
CA ILE A 275 -25.94 23.02 7.44
C ILE A 275 -26.37 22.69 8.87
N GLY A 276 -27.31 21.78 9.00
CA GLY A 276 -27.82 21.30 10.27
C GLY A 276 -28.10 19.81 10.28
N ASP A 277 -27.90 19.22 11.46
CA ASP A 277 -28.33 17.87 11.79
C ASP A 277 -29.29 17.88 12.98
N SER A 278 -29.58 16.71 13.56
CA SER A 278 -30.44 16.60 14.74
C SER A 278 -29.81 17.19 16.02
N THR A 279 -28.51 17.50 16.00
CA THR A 279 -27.73 17.94 17.17
C THR A 279 -27.42 19.44 17.17
N GLY A 280 -27.39 20.07 15.98
CA GLY A 280 -27.05 21.47 15.87
C GLY A 280 -26.99 22.02 14.45
N LYS A 281 -26.40 23.19 14.33
CA LYS A 281 -26.15 23.88 13.04
C LYS A 281 -24.72 24.38 13.00
N ILE A 282 -24.09 24.33 11.83
CA ILE A 282 -22.73 24.82 11.62
C ILE A 282 -22.62 25.54 10.28
N LYS A 283 -21.79 26.57 10.27
CA LYS A 283 -21.44 27.28 9.01
C LYS A 283 -20.24 26.59 8.37
N LEU A 284 -20.42 26.15 7.15
CA LEU A 284 -19.37 25.64 6.28
C LEU A 284 -18.85 26.79 5.40
N THR A 285 -17.54 26.96 5.33
CA THR A 285 -16.89 27.93 4.44
C THR A 285 -16.18 27.19 3.32
N LEU A 286 -16.52 27.52 2.09
CA LEU A 286 -15.94 26.98 0.88
C LEU A 286 -14.99 28.00 0.25
N TRP A 287 -13.85 27.54 -0.23
CA TRP A 287 -12.80 28.38 -0.80
C TRP A 287 -12.51 28.00 -2.25
N ASP A 288 -12.20 29.02 -3.04
CA ASP A 288 -11.78 28.93 -4.44
C ASP A 288 -12.72 28.05 -5.30
N GLU A 289 -12.22 27.00 -5.93
CA GLU A 289 -12.99 26.07 -6.77
C GLU A 289 -14.12 25.34 -6.02
N LYS A 290 -13.96 25.14 -4.70
CA LYS A 290 -15.01 24.55 -3.89
C LYS A 290 -16.28 25.39 -3.82
N THR A 291 -16.20 26.69 -4.14
CA THR A 291 -17.38 27.58 -4.18
C THR A 291 -18.32 27.24 -5.32
N ASP A 292 -17.86 26.57 -6.39
CA ASP A 292 -18.71 26.17 -7.52
C ASP A 292 -19.82 25.22 -7.06
N PHE A 293 -19.56 24.45 -6.01
CA PHE A 293 -20.55 23.56 -5.39
C PHE A 293 -21.80 24.28 -4.88
N LEU A 294 -21.71 25.58 -4.55
CA LEU A 294 -22.86 26.37 -4.10
C LEU A 294 -23.89 26.63 -5.22
N ASP A 295 -23.46 26.55 -6.48
CA ASP A 295 -24.34 26.72 -7.65
C ASP A 295 -25.06 25.41 -8.02
N GLU A 296 -24.60 24.28 -7.47
CA GLU A 296 -25.11 22.93 -7.76
C GLU A 296 -26.04 22.38 -6.66
N ILE A 297 -26.12 23.06 -5.51
CA ILE A 297 -26.81 22.55 -4.32
C ILE A 297 -28.09 23.31 -4.06
N ASP A 298 -29.13 22.59 -3.64
CA ASP A 298 -30.42 23.18 -3.32
C ASP A 298 -30.66 23.30 -1.79
N PHE A 299 -31.53 24.24 -1.45
CA PHE A 299 -32.05 24.32 -0.08
C PHE A 299 -32.78 23.03 0.29
N ASP A 300 -32.61 22.59 1.56
CA ASP A 300 -33.21 21.38 2.14
C ASP A 300 -32.59 20.06 1.65
N GLU A 301 -31.55 20.12 0.80
CA GLU A 301 -30.78 18.96 0.39
C GLU A 301 -29.88 18.44 1.52
N THR A 302 -29.60 17.14 1.56
CA THR A 302 -28.66 16.55 2.51
C THR A 302 -27.32 16.37 1.83
N ILE A 303 -26.28 16.93 2.44
CA ILE A 303 -24.91 16.84 1.95
C ILE A 303 -23.99 16.17 2.95
N GLU A 304 -22.96 15.54 2.41
CA GLU A 304 -21.84 15.01 3.16
C GLU A 304 -20.60 15.86 2.90
N VAL A 305 -19.97 16.29 3.96
CA VAL A 305 -18.73 17.05 3.93
C VAL A 305 -17.64 16.20 4.55
N LEU A 306 -16.62 15.88 3.78
CA LEU A 306 -15.56 14.98 4.17
C LEU A 306 -14.25 15.74 4.35
N HIS A 307 -13.47 15.34 5.35
CA HIS A 307 -12.12 15.85 5.61
C HIS A 307 -12.05 17.38 5.82
N ALA A 308 -13.10 17.94 6.41
CA ALA A 308 -13.10 19.35 6.80
C ALA A 308 -12.22 19.61 8.04
N TYR A 309 -11.96 20.87 8.32
CA TYR A 309 -11.32 21.34 9.55
C TYR A 309 -12.16 22.47 10.17
N SER A 310 -12.08 22.59 11.47
CA SER A 310 -12.83 23.60 12.24
C SER A 310 -11.91 24.54 13.02
#